data_6c717500d895b66fabd473ae552608e3
#
_entry.id   6c717500d895b66fabd473ae552608e3
#
_cell.length_a   1.000
_cell.length_b   1.000
_cell.length_c   1.000
_cell.angle_alpha   90.00
_cell.angle_beta   90.00
_cell.angle_gamma   90.00
#
_symmetry.space_group_name_H-M   'P 1'
#
loop_
_entity.id
_entity.type
_entity.pdbx_description
1 polymer ?
#
loop_
_entity_poly.entity_id
_entity_poly.type
_entity_poly.pdbx_seq_one_letter_code
_entity_poly.pdbx_strand_id
1 'polypeptide(L)'
;GVFEALKKWTPIVKHIFVVTNQRGVGKGVMSENDLLEIHQKMIAEIENHGARIDGIYYCTALSEKDIRRKPGCGMFLDILHDFPDIERERCLMIGDSESDVMFAMNSGIRGVKV
;
A
#
# COMPACT_ATOMS: atom_id res chain seq x y z
N GLY A 1 13.35 6.92 10.44
CA GLY A 1 11.89 6.78 10.36
C GLY A 1 11.39 6.54 8.95
N VAL A 2 10.09 6.50 8.83
CA VAL A 2 9.43 6.22 7.54
C VAL A 2 9.79 7.25 6.47
N PHE A 3 9.76 8.52 6.81
CA PHE A 3 10.06 9.58 5.83
C PHE A 3 11.49 9.53 5.34
N GLU A 4 12.43 9.22 6.20
CA GLU A 4 13.84 9.09 5.83
C GLU A 4 14.07 7.91 4.89
N ALA A 5 13.43 6.78 5.18
CA ALA A 5 13.49 5.60 4.33
C ALA A 5 12.90 5.87 2.95
N LEU A 6 11.71 6.48 2.90
CA LEU A 6 11.06 6.84 1.63
C LEU A 6 11.90 7.83 0.83
N LYS A 7 12.53 8.79 1.48
CA LYS A 7 13.42 9.75 0.82
C LYS A 7 14.61 9.07 0.18
N LYS A 8 15.24 8.11 0.87
CA LYS A 8 16.35 7.33 0.33
C LYS A 8 15.94 6.49 -0.87
N TRP A 9 14.75 5.92 -0.85
CA TRP A 9 14.29 5.00 -1.89
C TRP A 9 13.72 5.72 -3.12
N THR A 10 13.20 6.94 -2.95
CA THR A 10 12.58 7.69 -4.05
C THR A 10 13.43 7.78 -5.31
N PRO A 11 14.77 8.07 -5.24
CA PRO A 11 15.60 8.11 -6.45
C PRO A 11 16.02 6.73 -6.95
N ILE A 12 15.84 5.67 -6.16
CA ILE A 12 16.35 4.33 -6.48
C ILE A 12 15.27 3.47 -7.13
N VAL A 13 14.03 3.59 -6.67
CA VAL A 13 12.92 2.75 -7.14
C VAL A 13 12.02 3.54 -8.10
N LYS A 14 11.45 2.82 -9.06
CA LYS A 14 10.60 3.42 -10.09
C LYS A 14 9.25 3.83 -9.53
N HIS A 15 8.67 3.03 -8.64
CA HIS A 15 7.35 3.28 -8.05
C HIS A 15 7.35 2.94 -6.57
N ILE A 16 6.59 3.71 -5.81
CA ILE A 16 6.32 3.45 -4.39
C ILE A 16 4.82 3.53 -4.17
N PHE A 17 4.23 2.49 -3.60
CA PHE A 17 2.80 2.40 -3.32
C PHE A 17 2.55 2.12 -1.85
N VAL A 18 1.41 2.59 -1.36
CA VAL A 18 0.88 2.20 -0.05
C VAL A 18 -0.30 1.25 -0.28
N VAL A 19 -0.30 0.12 0.42
CA VAL A 19 -1.43 -0.82 0.42
C VAL A 19 -1.92 -0.99 1.86
N THR A 20 -3.21 -0.79 2.08
CA THR A 20 -3.72 -0.74 3.44
C THR A 20 -5.16 -1.24 3.54
N ASN A 21 -5.47 -1.95 4.64
CA ASN A 21 -6.84 -2.27 5.00
C ASN A 21 -7.41 -1.11 5.83
N GLN A 22 -8.63 -0.67 5.48
CA GLN A 22 -9.30 0.45 6.15
C GLN A 22 -10.69 0.01 6.63
N ARG A 23 -10.72 -0.79 7.68
CA ARG A 23 -11.95 -1.34 8.25
C ARG A 23 -12.86 -0.27 8.84
N GLY A 24 -12.32 0.86 9.27
CA GLY A 24 -13.09 1.97 9.81
C GLY A 24 -14.17 2.47 8.86
N VAL A 25 -13.86 2.56 7.56
CA VAL A 25 -14.83 2.94 6.53
C VAL A 25 -15.91 1.86 6.38
N GLY A 26 -15.50 0.58 6.30
CA GLY A 26 -16.44 -0.53 6.19
C GLY A 26 -17.38 -0.65 7.39
N LYS A 27 -16.93 -0.26 8.59
CA LYS A 27 -17.75 -0.25 9.81
C LYS A 27 -18.59 1.01 9.97
N GLY A 28 -18.47 1.99 9.08
CA GLY A 28 -19.19 3.25 9.17
C GLY A 28 -18.68 4.21 10.23
N VAL A 29 -17.48 3.95 10.80
CA VAL A 29 -16.87 4.82 11.82
C VAL A 29 -16.21 6.03 11.17
N MET A 30 -15.85 5.91 9.91
CA MET A 30 -15.18 6.93 9.11
C MET A 30 -15.78 6.91 7.70
N SER A 31 -15.99 8.06 7.10
CA SER A 31 -16.45 8.14 5.71
C SER A 31 -15.28 7.97 4.74
N GLU A 32 -15.57 7.57 3.49
CA GLU A 32 -14.54 7.54 2.45
C GLU A 32 -13.93 8.91 2.19
N ASN A 33 -14.73 9.98 2.27
CA ASN A 33 -14.22 11.34 2.12
C ASN A 33 -13.20 11.69 3.20
N ASP A 34 -13.45 11.29 4.45
CA ASP A 34 -12.51 11.48 5.55
C ASP A 34 -11.20 10.73 5.28
N LEU A 35 -11.30 9.50 4.78
CA LEU A 35 -10.13 8.69 4.43
C LEU A 35 -9.32 9.33 3.31
N LEU A 36 -9.98 9.83 2.28
CA LEU A 36 -9.31 10.49 1.15
C LEU A 36 -8.59 11.76 1.61
N GLU A 37 -9.17 12.53 2.55
CA GLU A 37 -8.49 13.68 3.13
C GLU A 37 -7.22 13.27 3.89
N ILE A 38 -7.29 12.19 4.67
CA ILE A 38 -6.13 11.65 5.39
C ILE A 38 -5.03 11.24 4.40
N HIS A 39 -5.41 10.57 3.30
CA HIS A 39 -4.47 10.16 2.27
C HIS A 39 -3.81 11.36 1.60
N GLN A 40 -4.57 12.41 1.27
CA GLN A 40 -4.04 13.63 0.67
C GLN A 40 -3.04 14.33 1.59
N LYS A 41 -3.35 14.42 2.88
CA LYS A 41 -2.43 14.99 3.87
C LYS A 41 -1.15 14.17 4.00
N MET A 42 -1.28 12.85 3.98
CA MET A 42 -0.12 11.95 4.06
C MET A 42 0.79 12.13 2.84
N ILE A 43 0.23 12.18 1.64
CA ILE A 43 1.00 12.38 0.41
C ILE A 43 1.72 13.73 0.46
N ALA A 44 1.02 14.80 0.86
CA ALA A 44 1.60 16.13 0.95
C ALA A 44 2.78 16.17 1.94
N GLU A 45 2.62 15.51 3.09
CA GLU A 45 3.67 15.44 4.09
C GLU A 45 4.89 14.67 3.59
N ILE A 46 4.66 13.54 2.92
CA ILE A 46 5.72 12.73 2.32
C ILE A 46 6.49 13.54 1.27
N GLU A 47 5.77 14.26 0.40
CA GLU A 47 6.38 15.10 -0.62
C GLU A 47 7.20 16.25 -0.01
N ASN A 48 6.71 16.84 1.08
CA ASN A 48 7.42 17.88 1.82
C ASN A 48 8.76 17.38 2.39
N HIS A 49 8.87 16.07 2.66
CA HIS A 49 10.12 15.46 3.12
C HIS A 49 11.03 15.01 1.98
N GLY A 50 10.68 15.33 0.74
CA GLY A 50 11.50 15.00 -0.43
C GLY A 50 11.32 13.57 -0.94
N ALA A 51 10.25 12.90 -0.54
CA ALA A 51 9.90 11.57 -1.00
C ALA A 51 8.64 11.61 -1.88
N ARG A 52 8.30 10.47 -2.50
CA ARG A 52 7.07 10.38 -3.30
C ARG A 52 6.31 9.10 -3.00
N ILE A 53 5.00 9.16 -3.23
CA ILE A 53 4.12 8.00 -3.28
C ILE A 53 3.39 8.06 -4.62
N ASP A 54 3.43 6.98 -5.38
CA ASP A 54 2.83 6.91 -6.71
C ASP A 54 1.35 6.51 -6.66
N GLY A 55 0.91 5.94 -5.56
CA GLY A 55 -0.50 5.62 -5.34
C GLY A 55 -0.75 5.01 -3.98
N ILE A 56 -2.01 5.10 -3.55
CA ILE A 56 -2.47 4.47 -2.32
C ILE A 56 -3.63 3.55 -2.70
N TYR A 57 -3.49 2.27 -2.37
CA TYR A 57 -4.50 1.25 -2.60
C TYR A 57 -5.05 0.82 -1.25
N TYR A 58 -6.36 0.89 -1.10
CA TYR A 58 -6.99 0.56 0.17
C TYR A 58 -8.20 -0.36 -0.02
N CYS A 59 -8.53 -1.10 1.03
CA CYS A 59 -9.69 -1.96 1.06
C CYS A 59 -10.52 -1.66 2.31
N THR A 60 -11.81 -1.41 2.13
CA THR A 60 -12.75 -1.15 3.22
C THR A 60 -13.53 -2.40 3.64
N ALA A 61 -13.31 -3.52 2.97
CA ALA A 61 -14.03 -4.77 3.24
C ALA A 61 -13.78 -5.28 4.66
N LEU A 62 -14.83 -5.77 5.30
CA LEU A 62 -14.79 -6.36 6.63
C LEU A 62 -14.58 -7.88 6.56
N SER A 63 -14.96 -8.52 5.44
CA SER A 63 -14.82 -9.96 5.26
C SER A 63 -13.38 -10.33 4.94
N GLU A 64 -12.87 -11.32 5.66
CA GLU A 64 -11.55 -11.91 5.38
C GLU A 64 -11.50 -12.66 4.06
N LYS A 65 -12.66 -12.95 3.47
CA LYS A 65 -12.77 -13.63 2.18
C LYS A 65 -12.63 -12.68 1.00
N ASP A 66 -12.68 -11.36 1.23
CA ASP A 66 -12.49 -10.39 0.16
C ASP A 66 -11.01 -10.41 -0.28
N ILE A 67 -10.79 -10.64 -1.57
CA ILE A 67 -9.45 -10.74 -2.14
C ILE A 67 -8.65 -9.44 -1.99
N ARG A 68 -9.32 -8.28 -1.94
CA ARG A 68 -8.65 -6.98 -1.77
C ARG A 68 -8.19 -6.73 -0.34
N ARG A 69 -8.76 -7.44 0.63
CA ARG A 69 -8.32 -7.32 2.01
C ARG A 69 -7.05 -8.15 2.22
N LYS A 70 -5.96 -7.50 2.68
CA LYS A 70 -4.76 -8.25 3.04
C LYS A 70 -5.10 -9.33 4.08
N PRO A 71 -4.57 -10.53 3.94
CA PRO A 71 -3.47 -10.95 3.08
C PRO A 71 -3.83 -11.33 1.64
N GLY A 72 -5.07 -11.13 1.20
CA GLY A 72 -5.44 -11.34 -0.20
C GLY A 72 -4.69 -10.40 -1.14
N CYS A 73 -4.41 -10.85 -2.36
CA CYS A 73 -3.56 -10.13 -3.32
C CYS A 73 -4.30 -9.13 -4.21
N GLY A 74 -5.60 -8.87 -3.95
CA GLY A 74 -6.43 -8.04 -4.82
C GLY A 74 -5.89 -6.64 -5.06
N MET A 75 -5.34 -5.99 -4.02
CA MET A 75 -4.75 -4.65 -4.17
C MET A 75 -3.50 -4.68 -5.05
N PHE A 76 -2.70 -5.74 -5.00
CA PHE A 76 -1.57 -5.88 -5.90
C PHE A 76 -2.00 -6.06 -7.35
N LEU A 77 -3.08 -6.81 -7.58
CA LEU A 77 -3.66 -6.97 -8.91
C LEU A 77 -4.17 -5.61 -9.45
N ASP A 78 -4.74 -4.77 -8.60
CA ASP A 78 -5.16 -3.43 -8.97
C ASP A 78 -3.94 -2.57 -9.37
N ILE A 79 -2.83 -2.67 -8.65
CA ILE A 79 -1.57 -1.99 -9.00
C ILE A 79 -1.08 -2.44 -10.38
N LEU A 80 -1.08 -3.74 -10.65
CA LEU A 80 -0.64 -4.27 -11.95
C LEU A 80 -1.55 -3.82 -13.08
N HIS A 81 -2.85 -3.66 -12.82
CA HIS A 81 -3.79 -3.14 -13.80
C HIS A 81 -3.48 -1.69 -14.16
N ASP A 82 -3.17 -0.86 -13.15
CA ASP A 82 -2.86 0.55 -13.34
C ASP A 82 -1.44 0.79 -13.88
N PHE A 83 -0.51 -0.12 -13.56
CA PHE A 83 0.90 -0.04 -13.94
C PHE A 83 1.36 -1.37 -14.54
N PRO A 84 0.94 -1.69 -15.77
CA PRO A 84 1.18 -3.02 -16.36
C PRO A 84 2.65 -3.36 -16.64
N ASP A 85 3.53 -2.36 -16.61
CA ASP A 85 4.97 -2.58 -16.84
C ASP A 85 5.71 -3.09 -15.59
N ILE A 86 5.03 -3.18 -14.45
CA ILE A 86 5.65 -3.68 -13.22
C ILE A 86 5.96 -5.17 -13.34
N GLU A 87 7.19 -5.53 -12.98
CA GLU A 87 7.66 -6.92 -12.94
C GLU A 87 7.67 -7.41 -11.49
N ARG A 88 7.00 -8.56 -11.24
CA ARG A 88 6.91 -9.13 -9.89
C ARG A 88 8.27 -9.38 -9.25
N GLU A 89 9.24 -9.84 -10.03
CA GLU A 89 10.59 -10.16 -9.56
C GLU A 89 11.33 -8.93 -9.02
N ARG A 90 10.88 -7.74 -9.38
CA ARG A 90 11.47 -6.47 -8.95
C ARG A 90 10.67 -5.75 -7.86
N CYS A 91 9.65 -6.41 -7.34
CA CYS A 91 8.80 -5.84 -6.31
C CYS A 91 9.23 -6.28 -4.92
N LEU A 92 9.05 -5.37 -3.97
CA LEU A 92 9.32 -5.64 -2.56
C LEU A 92 8.19 -5.04 -1.72
N MET A 93 7.62 -5.84 -0.85
CA MET A 93 6.66 -5.40 0.17
C MET A 93 7.38 -5.26 1.49
N ILE A 94 7.21 -4.09 2.12
CA ILE A 94 7.73 -3.83 3.46
C ILE A 94 6.53 -3.57 4.38
N GLY A 95 6.45 -4.30 5.47
CA GLY A 95 5.36 -4.15 6.42
C GLY A 95 5.74 -4.60 7.82
N ASP A 96 4.90 -4.27 8.78
CA ASP A 96 5.13 -4.56 10.18
C ASP A 96 4.29 -5.73 10.72
N SER A 97 3.48 -6.36 9.88
CA SER A 97 2.57 -7.42 10.30
C SER A 97 2.74 -8.69 9.47
N GLU A 98 2.26 -9.81 10.03
CA GLU A 98 2.22 -11.08 9.31
C GLU A 98 1.32 -10.99 8.07
N SER A 99 0.24 -10.21 8.11
CA SER A 99 -0.65 -10.04 6.95
C SER A 99 0.06 -9.35 5.79
N ASP A 100 1.01 -8.48 6.06
CA ASP A 100 1.82 -7.83 5.00
C ASP A 100 2.75 -8.84 4.35
N VAL A 101 3.40 -9.69 5.13
CA VAL A 101 4.28 -10.76 4.61
C VAL A 101 3.46 -11.76 3.78
N MET A 102 2.29 -12.16 4.28
CA MET A 102 1.41 -13.08 3.55
C MET A 102 0.85 -12.43 2.28
N PHE A 103 0.57 -11.14 2.30
CA PHE A 103 0.19 -10.38 1.11
C PHE A 103 1.28 -10.48 0.03
N ALA A 104 2.53 -10.31 0.43
CA ALA A 104 3.66 -10.44 -0.49
C ALA A 104 3.74 -11.84 -1.08
N MET A 105 3.62 -12.88 -0.25
CA MET A 105 3.63 -14.27 -0.71
C MET A 105 2.49 -14.56 -1.68
N ASN A 106 1.28 -14.13 -1.35
CA ASN A 106 0.10 -14.33 -2.19
C ASN A 106 0.17 -13.54 -3.51
N SER A 107 0.90 -12.43 -3.51
CA SER A 107 1.13 -11.60 -4.69
C SER A 107 2.29 -12.09 -5.56
N GLY A 108 3.09 -13.04 -5.07
CA GLY A 108 4.26 -13.55 -5.79
C GLY A 108 5.44 -12.58 -5.80
N ILE A 109 5.57 -11.76 -4.73
CA ILE A 109 6.67 -10.80 -4.57
C ILE A 109 7.39 -11.04 -3.27
N ARG A 110 8.55 -10.39 -3.11
CA ARG A 110 9.31 -10.45 -1.84
C ARG A 110 8.61 -9.66 -0.75
N GLY A 111 8.67 -10.17 0.48
CA GLY A 111 8.18 -9.49 1.66
C GLY A 111 9.24 -9.39 2.73
N VAL A 112 9.32 -8.24 3.39
CA VAL A 112 10.20 -7.99 4.53
C VAL A 112 9.36 -7.46 5.68
N LYS A 113 9.48 -8.10 6.83
CA LYS A 113 8.84 -7.65 8.06
C LYS A 113 9.83 -6.79 8.85
N VAL A 114 9.36 -5.62 9.24
CA VAL A 114 10.16 -4.66 10.01
C VAL A 114 9.65 -4.50 11.44
#